data_f3516d92b0ad36714d2aa370e6c20b61
#
_entry.id   f3516d92b0ad36714d2aa370e6c20b61
#
_cell.length_a   1.000
_cell.length_b   1.000
_cell.length_c   1.000
_cell.angle_alpha   90.00
_cell.angle_beta   90.00
_cell.angle_gamma   90.00
#
_symmetry.space_group_name_H-M   'P 1'
#
loop_
_entity.id
_entity.type
_entity.pdbx_description
1 polymer ?
#
loop_
_entity_poly.entity_id
_entity_poly.type
_entity_poly.pdbx_seq_one_letter_code
_entity_poly.pdbx_strand_id
1 'polypeptide(L)'
;MFSVSLVLVVGVVFLLVLPDGGVPGGVFLGMGALQVLFLFCWRNQVNLAAGLLNLAMQALRDFPSLVLAGILINMLVLVVYIIYMVFIISAFSNIGYTPVTGEAVLAAETPPVILFQTSTEIEPSTNYCVAGQTTFARVCMYIFAAMLLWLTATLEAVRMAIVSAVFGAFYYFAADDPEKPSGIVCTATTWAFTKQLGTHAISGMVLAIIDQLKRMAKSRSQGIIGAIVRMVVLCVLSMIEQLSKFLVVMTGLTGLSFWDSATRTLTIMKEVFVDGYITSKI
;
A
#
# COMPACT_ATOMS: atom_id res chain seq x y z
N MET A 1 12.50 12.70 -17.81
CA MET A 1 13.61 12.83 -18.78
C MET A 1 14.97 12.42 -18.21
N PHE A 2 15.32 12.82 -16.98
CA PHE A 2 16.63 12.51 -16.39
C PHE A 2 16.92 11.00 -16.28
N SER A 3 15.94 10.16 -15.93
CA SER A 3 16.13 8.71 -15.81
C SER A 3 16.38 8.01 -17.15
N VAL A 4 15.77 8.48 -18.24
CA VAL A 4 15.93 7.90 -19.59
C VAL A 4 17.35 8.21 -20.12
N SER A 5 17.80 9.44 -19.95
CA SER A 5 19.16 9.82 -20.36
C SER A 5 20.22 9.08 -19.54
N LEU A 6 20.00 8.85 -18.27
CA LEU A 6 20.90 8.10 -17.40
C LEU A 6 21.02 6.62 -17.83
N VAL A 7 19.90 5.96 -18.12
CA VAL A 7 19.89 4.57 -18.59
C VAL A 7 20.60 4.44 -19.94
N LEU A 8 20.37 5.37 -20.86
CA LEU A 8 21.04 5.38 -22.16
C LEU A 8 22.57 5.62 -22.03
N VAL A 9 22.98 6.59 -21.19
CA VAL A 9 24.39 6.86 -20.92
C VAL A 9 25.08 5.64 -20.29
N VAL A 10 24.47 5.02 -19.31
CA VAL A 10 24.98 3.77 -18.69
C VAL A 10 25.11 2.67 -19.73
N GLY A 11 24.11 2.48 -20.60
CA GLY A 11 24.16 1.47 -21.67
C GLY A 11 25.31 1.71 -22.66
N VAL A 12 25.55 2.97 -23.05
CA VAL A 12 26.67 3.35 -23.94
C VAL A 12 28.02 3.14 -23.24
N VAL A 13 28.14 3.52 -21.97
CA VAL A 13 29.37 3.31 -21.19
C VAL A 13 29.70 1.82 -21.08
N PHE A 14 28.70 0.96 -20.80
CA PHE A 14 28.90 -0.50 -20.76
C PHE A 14 29.37 -1.07 -22.10
N LEU A 15 28.84 -0.56 -23.22
CA LEU A 15 29.27 -1.01 -24.57
C LEU A 15 30.69 -0.59 -24.89
N LEU A 16 31.12 0.61 -24.46
CA LEU A 16 32.42 1.18 -24.84
C LEU A 16 33.55 0.80 -23.89
N VAL A 17 33.28 0.56 -22.62
CA VAL A 17 34.34 0.40 -21.60
C VAL A 17 34.64 -1.05 -21.25
N LEU A 18 33.66 -1.96 -21.37
CA LEU A 18 33.84 -3.36 -20.99
C LEU A 18 34.04 -4.24 -22.27
N PRO A 19 35.10 -5.05 -22.32
CA PRO A 19 35.36 -5.93 -23.48
C PRO A 19 34.26 -6.98 -23.69
N ASP A 20 33.57 -7.40 -22.63
CA ASP A 20 32.39 -8.31 -22.67
C ASP A 20 31.05 -7.57 -22.45
N GLY A 21 31.06 -6.24 -22.58
CA GLY A 21 29.90 -5.36 -22.31
C GLY A 21 28.80 -5.38 -23.36
N GLY A 22 28.97 -6.15 -24.47
CA GLY A 22 28.02 -6.17 -25.59
C GLY A 22 26.60 -6.59 -25.18
N VAL A 23 26.46 -7.66 -24.41
CA VAL A 23 25.12 -8.15 -23.97
C VAL A 23 24.49 -7.22 -22.91
N PRO A 24 25.15 -6.88 -21.78
CA PRO A 24 24.55 -5.97 -20.81
C PRO A 24 24.32 -4.57 -21.38
N GLY A 25 25.26 -4.01 -22.18
CA GLY A 25 25.08 -2.74 -22.85
C GLY A 25 23.89 -2.71 -23.78
N GLY A 26 23.71 -3.79 -24.60
CA GLY A 26 22.57 -3.95 -25.48
C GLY A 26 21.22 -4.01 -24.73
N VAL A 27 21.17 -4.67 -23.57
CA VAL A 27 19.97 -4.72 -22.71
C VAL A 27 19.61 -3.32 -22.18
N PHE A 28 20.59 -2.56 -21.68
CA PHE A 28 20.36 -1.20 -21.21
C PHE A 28 19.92 -0.25 -22.32
N LEU A 29 20.49 -0.36 -23.52
CA LEU A 29 20.04 0.42 -24.69
C LEU A 29 18.63 0.03 -25.11
N GLY A 30 18.31 -1.27 -25.12
CA GLY A 30 16.98 -1.78 -25.42
C GLY A 30 15.93 -1.27 -24.41
N MET A 31 16.25 -1.29 -23.12
CA MET A 31 15.39 -0.72 -22.07
C MET A 31 15.23 0.80 -22.24
N GLY A 32 16.30 1.53 -22.57
CA GLY A 32 16.23 2.96 -22.83
C GLY A 32 15.34 3.29 -24.03
N ALA A 33 15.50 2.55 -25.14
CA ALA A 33 14.65 2.72 -26.33
C ALA A 33 13.17 2.41 -26.03
N LEU A 34 12.90 1.36 -25.25
CA LEU A 34 11.55 0.99 -24.84
C LEU A 34 10.93 2.08 -23.92
N GLN A 35 11.71 2.69 -23.02
CA GLN A 35 11.26 3.83 -22.20
C GLN A 35 10.91 5.05 -23.07
N VAL A 36 11.72 5.38 -24.09
CA VAL A 36 11.45 6.48 -25.02
C VAL A 36 10.15 6.22 -25.78
N LEU A 37 10.00 5.01 -26.31
CA LEU A 37 8.78 4.60 -27.05
C LEU A 37 7.55 4.67 -26.15
N PHE A 38 7.66 4.24 -24.90
CA PHE A 38 6.59 4.32 -23.90
C PHE A 38 6.19 5.79 -23.61
N LEU A 39 7.17 6.68 -23.40
CA LEU A 39 6.93 8.10 -23.19
C LEU A 39 6.28 8.76 -24.43
N PHE A 40 6.69 8.33 -25.62
CA PHE A 40 6.09 8.85 -26.85
C PHE A 40 4.62 8.43 -27.03
N CYS A 41 4.33 7.14 -26.81
CA CYS A 41 2.97 6.60 -26.87
C CYS A 41 2.05 7.23 -25.83
N TRP A 42 2.59 7.56 -24.63
CA TRP A 42 1.80 8.09 -23.50
C TRP A 42 2.00 9.60 -23.29
N ARG A 43 2.49 10.30 -24.28
CA ARG A 43 2.79 11.74 -24.20
C ARG A 43 1.64 12.57 -23.64
N ASN A 44 0.41 12.29 -24.08
CA ASN A 44 -0.76 13.03 -23.61
C ASN A 44 -1.04 12.78 -22.14
N GLN A 45 -0.88 11.55 -21.66
CA GLN A 45 -1.05 11.19 -20.24
C GLN A 45 0.07 11.78 -19.39
N VAL A 46 1.31 11.80 -19.91
CA VAL A 46 2.45 12.43 -19.23
C VAL A 46 2.23 13.95 -19.10
N ASN A 47 1.72 14.61 -20.13
CA ASN A 47 1.40 16.04 -20.07
C ASN A 47 0.27 16.34 -19.07
N LEU A 48 -0.76 15.50 -19.05
CA LEU A 48 -1.83 15.58 -18.04
C LEU A 48 -1.28 15.40 -16.62
N ALA A 49 -0.47 14.37 -16.41
CA ALA A 49 0.17 14.12 -15.11
C ALA A 49 1.08 15.28 -14.69
N ALA A 50 1.84 15.86 -15.62
CA ALA A 50 2.66 17.05 -15.36
C ALA A 50 1.83 18.28 -14.98
N GLY A 51 0.67 18.49 -15.64
CA GLY A 51 -0.28 19.54 -15.29
C GLY A 51 -0.86 19.34 -13.88
N LEU A 52 -1.27 18.12 -13.54
CA LEU A 52 -1.77 17.78 -12.21
C LEU A 52 -0.70 17.96 -11.13
N LEU A 53 0.56 17.57 -11.44
CA LEU A 53 1.68 17.76 -10.52
C LEU A 53 1.96 19.25 -10.27
N ASN A 54 1.90 20.07 -11.32
CA ASN A 54 2.07 21.52 -11.18
C ASN A 54 0.97 22.14 -10.30
N LEU A 55 -0.28 21.74 -10.50
CA LEU A 55 -1.41 22.14 -9.66
C LEU A 55 -1.21 21.71 -8.20
N ALA A 56 -0.75 20.49 -7.99
CA ALA A 56 -0.44 19.98 -6.65
C ALA A 56 0.69 20.78 -5.97
N MET A 57 1.73 21.15 -6.72
CA MET A 57 2.82 21.99 -6.20
C MET A 57 2.36 23.41 -5.84
N GLN A 58 1.43 23.98 -6.62
CA GLN A 58 0.82 25.29 -6.28
C GLN A 58 0.01 25.19 -4.98
N ALA A 59 -0.85 24.17 -4.85
CA ALA A 59 -1.61 23.95 -3.62
C ALA A 59 -0.70 23.74 -2.40
N LEU A 60 0.41 23.00 -2.53
CA LEU A 60 1.39 22.81 -1.46
C LEU A 60 2.10 24.14 -1.08
N ARG A 61 2.34 25.01 -2.05
CA ARG A 61 2.92 26.33 -1.82
C ARG A 61 1.97 27.24 -1.04
N ASP A 62 0.67 27.17 -1.36
CA ASP A 62 -0.37 27.96 -0.69
C ASP A 62 -0.68 27.43 0.71
N PHE A 63 -0.54 26.11 0.92
CA PHE A 63 -0.81 25.44 2.20
C PHE A 63 0.40 24.63 2.71
N PRO A 64 1.51 25.28 3.12
CA PRO A 64 2.69 24.57 3.59
C PRO A 64 2.43 23.73 4.86
N SER A 65 1.41 24.10 5.65
CA SER A 65 0.96 23.31 6.81
C SER A 65 0.43 21.91 6.45
N LEU A 66 0.06 21.66 5.19
CA LEU A 66 -0.31 20.33 4.71
C LEU A 66 0.87 19.34 4.75
N VAL A 67 2.08 19.82 4.43
CA VAL A 67 3.31 19.02 4.54
C VAL A 67 3.55 18.63 5.99
N LEU A 68 3.38 19.59 6.92
CA LEU A 68 3.55 19.34 8.35
C LEU A 68 2.51 18.31 8.85
N ALA A 69 1.24 18.44 8.45
CA ALA A 69 0.20 17.46 8.78
C ALA A 69 0.56 16.05 8.26
N GLY A 70 1.06 15.95 7.03
CA GLY A 70 1.55 14.69 6.46
C GLY A 70 2.70 14.07 7.24
N ILE A 71 3.67 14.89 7.67
CA ILE A 71 4.79 14.44 8.51
C ILE A 71 4.28 13.95 9.88
N LEU A 72 3.36 14.66 10.52
CA LEU A 72 2.78 14.27 11.82
C LEU A 72 2.04 12.93 11.71
N ILE A 73 1.28 12.70 10.65
CA ILE A 73 0.59 11.43 10.43
C ILE A 73 1.63 10.30 10.20
N ASN A 74 2.68 10.54 9.42
CA ASN A 74 3.74 9.55 9.23
C ASN A 74 4.50 9.23 10.54
N MET A 75 4.71 10.23 11.41
CA MET A 75 5.27 10.01 12.75
C MET A 75 4.34 9.17 13.62
N LEU A 76 3.02 9.41 13.54
CA LEU A 76 2.03 8.57 14.23
C LEU A 76 2.08 7.11 13.75
N VAL A 77 2.18 6.88 12.44
CA VAL A 77 2.37 5.54 11.86
C VAL A 77 3.65 4.91 12.38
N LEU A 78 4.75 5.66 12.46
CA LEU A 78 6.02 5.16 13.00
C LEU A 78 5.88 4.73 14.48
N VAL A 79 5.19 5.51 15.30
CA VAL A 79 4.92 5.15 16.70
C VAL A 79 4.12 3.84 16.79
N VAL A 80 3.10 3.66 15.93
CA VAL A 80 2.33 2.40 15.85
C VAL A 80 3.25 1.22 15.50
N TYR A 81 4.15 1.38 14.54
CA TYR A 81 5.13 0.34 14.19
C TYR A 81 6.08 0.02 15.34
N ILE A 82 6.56 1.02 16.07
CA ILE A 82 7.44 0.80 17.25
C ILE A 82 6.70 0.00 18.32
N ILE A 83 5.47 0.36 18.65
CA ILE A 83 4.64 -0.38 19.61
C ILE A 83 4.46 -1.83 19.15
N TYR A 84 4.20 -2.05 17.87
CA TYR A 84 4.07 -3.39 17.31
C TYR A 84 5.36 -4.19 17.37
N MET A 85 6.51 -3.59 17.12
CA MET A 85 7.82 -4.23 17.22
C MET A 85 8.12 -4.63 18.65
N VAL A 86 7.84 -3.79 19.63
CA VAL A 86 7.98 -4.14 21.06
C VAL A 86 7.09 -5.33 21.42
N PHE A 87 5.85 -5.34 20.90
CA PHE A 87 4.93 -6.46 21.12
C PHE A 87 5.45 -7.77 20.50
N ILE A 88 5.96 -7.73 19.26
CA ILE A 88 6.55 -8.89 18.58
C ILE A 88 7.72 -9.43 19.42
N ILE A 89 8.66 -8.58 19.84
CA ILE A 89 9.81 -8.97 20.65
C ILE A 89 9.34 -9.62 21.95
N SER A 90 8.35 -9.07 22.63
CA SER A 90 7.76 -9.63 23.83
C SER A 90 7.08 -10.98 23.57
N ALA A 91 6.38 -11.14 22.46
CA ALA A 91 5.75 -12.41 22.07
C ALA A 91 6.79 -13.49 21.74
N PHE A 92 7.92 -13.12 21.11
CA PHE A 92 9.02 -14.02 20.84
C PHE A 92 9.79 -14.41 22.13
N SER A 93 9.89 -13.52 23.10
CA SER A 93 10.53 -13.85 24.38
C SER A 93 9.71 -14.84 25.22
N ASN A 94 8.43 -15.01 24.92
CA ASN A 94 7.53 -15.96 25.60
C ASN A 94 7.47 -17.31 24.87
N ILE A 95 8.65 -17.91 24.64
CA ILE A 95 8.81 -19.22 24.02
C ILE A 95 8.54 -20.27 25.07
N GLY A 96 7.53 -21.11 24.85
CA GLY A 96 7.28 -22.31 25.67
C GLY A 96 8.05 -23.52 25.14
N TYR A 97 8.41 -24.43 26.05
CA TYR A 97 8.98 -25.70 25.67
C TYR A 97 7.86 -26.74 25.65
N THR A 98 7.64 -27.39 24.50
CA THR A 98 6.70 -28.50 24.39
C THR A 98 7.45 -29.81 24.27
N PRO A 99 7.13 -30.82 25.09
CA PRO A 99 7.69 -32.16 24.91
C PRO A 99 7.11 -32.76 23.61
N VAL A 100 8.00 -33.25 22.77
CA VAL A 100 7.60 -33.88 21.47
C VAL A 100 8.33 -35.22 21.41
N THR A 101 7.63 -36.29 21.03
CA THR A 101 8.25 -37.60 20.82
C THR A 101 9.13 -37.61 19.57
N GLY A 102 10.20 -38.39 19.54
CA GLY A 102 11.13 -38.46 18.42
C GLY A 102 10.44 -38.79 17.07
N GLU A 103 9.37 -39.60 17.07
CA GLU A 103 8.58 -39.86 15.86
C GLU A 103 7.93 -38.64 15.26
N ALA A 104 7.38 -37.74 16.10
CA ALA A 104 6.77 -36.49 15.64
C ALA A 104 7.83 -35.50 15.12
N VAL A 105 9.04 -35.53 15.63
CA VAL A 105 10.16 -34.71 15.13
C VAL A 105 10.60 -35.18 13.73
N LEU A 106 10.67 -36.49 13.52
CA LEU A 106 11.07 -37.08 12.23
C LEU A 106 10.00 -36.92 11.16
N ALA A 107 8.71 -36.85 11.54
CA ALA A 107 7.60 -36.65 10.63
C ALA A 107 7.35 -35.17 10.24
N ALA A 108 8.02 -34.21 10.89
CA ALA A 108 7.86 -32.79 10.59
C ALA A 108 8.61 -32.43 9.31
N GLU A 109 7.89 -31.83 8.33
CA GLU A 109 8.48 -31.36 7.07
C GLU A 109 9.54 -30.26 7.26
N THR A 110 9.46 -29.51 8.37
CA THR A 110 10.45 -28.51 8.76
C THR A 110 11.12 -28.94 10.06
N PRO A 111 12.46 -29.12 10.08
CA PRO A 111 13.14 -29.54 11.27
C PRO A 111 12.94 -28.52 12.41
N PRO A 112 12.41 -28.92 13.57
CA PRO A 112 12.31 -28.02 14.71
C PRO A 112 13.71 -27.62 15.19
N VAL A 113 13.83 -26.37 15.64
CA VAL A 113 15.09 -25.93 16.27
C VAL A 113 15.28 -26.69 17.59
N ILE A 114 16.14 -27.67 17.56
CA ILE A 114 16.49 -28.49 18.76
C ILE A 114 17.61 -27.73 19.51
N LEU A 115 17.27 -27.15 20.65
CA LEU A 115 18.15 -26.24 21.38
C LEU A 115 19.28 -26.92 22.16
N PHE A 116 19.26 -28.26 22.33
CA PHE A 116 20.21 -28.96 23.18
C PHE A 116 20.54 -30.38 22.70
N GLN A 117 21.06 -30.54 21.48
CA GLN A 117 21.60 -31.83 21.10
C GLN A 117 22.86 -31.74 20.24
N THR A 118 23.96 -32.26 20.80
CA THR A 118 25.26 -32.41 20.13
C THR A 118 25.40 -33.76 19.39
N SER A 119 24.38 -34.61 19.38
CA SER A 119 24.43 -35.93 18.73
C SER A 119 23.62 -35.98 17.44
N THR A 120 24.21 -36.61 16.45
CA THR A 120 23.73 -36.69 15.06
C THR A 120 22.59 -37.68 14.80
N GLU A 121 22.16 -38.46 15.83
CA GLU A 121 21.08 -39.44 15.69
C GLU A 121 19.97 -39.18 16.70
N ILE A 122 18.73 -38.97 16.21
CA ILE A 122 17.54 -38.83 17.03
C ILE A 122 16.90 -40.20 17.20
N GLU A 123 16.97 -40.76 18.44
CA GLU A 123 16.24 -41.98 18.73
C GLU A 123 14.74 -41.75 18.83
N PRO A 124 13.90 -42.54 18.12
CA PRO A 124 12.44 -42.32 18.06
C PRO A 124 11.71 -42.49 19.39
N SER A 125 12.32 -43.14 20.37
CA SER A 125 11.70 -43.38 21.69
C SER A 125 11.98 -42.30 22.75
N THR A 126 12.83 -41.31 22.45
CA THR A 126 13.19 -40.25 23.40
C THR A 126 12.29 -39.04 23.29
N ASN A 127 11.91 -38.49 24.43
CA ASN A 127 11.17 -37.23 24.49
C ASN A 127 12.13 -36.04 24.37
N TYR A 128 11.91 -35.19 23.41
CA TYR A 128 12.68 -33.97 23.22
C TYR A 128 11.85 -32.74 23.62
N CYS A 129 12.52 -31.75 24.22
CA CYS A 129 11.93 -30.46 24.47
C CYS A 129 12.21 -29.54 23.26
N VAL A 130 11.17 -29.21 22.53
CA VAL A 130 11.25 -28.29 21.37
C VAL A 130 10.79 -26.91 21.81
N ALA A 131 11.62 -25.89 21.53
CA ALA A 131 11.24 -24.54 21.73
C ALA A 131 10.21 -24.16 20.68
N GLY A 132 9.01 -23.79 21.08
CA GLY A 132 7.93 -23.40 20.19
C GLY A 132 7.09 -22.28 20.80
N GLN A 133 6.45 -21.50 19.94
CA GLN A 133 5.48 -20.52 20.41
C GLN A 133 4.25 -21.24 20.95
N THR A 134 3.78 -20.81 22.11
CA THR A 134 2.50 -21.27 22.65
C THR A 134 1.37 -20.93 21.66
N THR A 135 0.34 -21.76 21.59
CA THR A 135 -0.83 -21.50 20.72
C THR A 135 -1.45 -20.14 20.99
N PHE A 136 -1.49 -19.73 22.26
CA PHE A 136 -1.97 -18.42 22.66
C PHE A 136 -1.11 -17.28 22.06
N ALA A 137 0.22 -17.35 22.18
CA ALA A 137 1.12 -16.34 21.61
C ALA A 137 0.96 -16.24 20.08
N ARG A 138 0.79 -17.37 19.40
CA ARG A 138 0.55 -17.41 17.95
C ARG A 138 -0.78 -16.73 17.56
N VAL A 139 -1.86 -17.03 18.25
CA VAL A 139 -3.17 -16.38 18.01
C VAL A 139 -3.09 -14.88 18.27
N CYS A 140 -2.47 -14.46 19.36
CA CYS A 140 -2.25 -13.04 19.67
C CYS A 140 -1.45 -12.37 18.56
N MET A 141 -0.40 -12.97 18.03
CA MET A 141 0.38 -12.38 16.92
C MET A 141 -0.46 -12.16 15.66
N TYR A 142 -1.34 -13.10 15.30
CA TYR A 142 -2.25 -12.92 14.15
C TYR A 142 -3.23 -11.78 14.37
N ILE A 143 -3.84 -11.69 15.56
CA ILE A 143 -4.77 -10.61 15.89
C ILE A 143 -4.06 -9.25 15.83
N PHE A 144 -2.88 -9.13 16.45
CA PHE A 144 -2.12 -7.89 16.42
C PHE A 144 -1.64 -7.52 15.01
N ALA A 145 -1.25 -8.49 14.19
CA ALA A 145 -0.91 -8.24 12.79
C ALA A 145 -2.10 -7.69 12.00
N ALA A 146 -3.30 -8.26 12.19
CA ALA A 146 -4.52 -7.77 11.57
C ALA A 146 -4.88 -6.35 12.04
N MET A 147 -4.75 -6.09 13.34
CA MET A 147 -4.97 -4.76 13.92
C MET A 147 -3.98 -3.72 13.40
N LEU A 148 -2.70 -4.07 13.24
CA LEU A 148 -1.68 -3.19 12.66
C LEU A 148 -2.04 -2.81 11.23
N LEU A 149 -2.40 -3.78 10.40
CA LEU A 149 -2.79 -3.55 9.01
C LEU A 149 -4.03 -2.65 8.92
N TRP A 150 -5.02 -2.90 9.76
CA TRP A 150 -6.22 -2.06 9.81
C TRP A 150 -5.89 -0.64 10.25
N LEU A 151 -5.12 -0.46 11.33
CA LEU A 151 -4.78 0.86 11.87
C LEU A 151 -3.94 1.67 10.87
N THR A 152 -2.95 1.05 10.22
CA THR A 152 -2.14 1.72 9.20
C THR A 152 -2.97 2.12 7.98
N ALA A 153 -3.88 1.27 7.52
CA ALA A 153 -4.80 1.59 6.43
C ALA A 153 -5.79 2.71 6.82
N THR A 154 -6.23 2.75 8.08
CA THR A 154 -7.07 3.83 8.62
C THR A 154 -6.33 5.17 8.62
N LEU A 155 -5.09 5.21 9.09
CA LEU A 155 -4.27 6.42 9.07
C LEU A 155 -3.97 6.91 7.65
N GLU A 156 -3.79 5.99 6.70
CA GLU A 156 -3.66 6.33 5.29
C GLU A 156 -4.96 6.92 4.72
N ALA A 157 -6.13 6.38 5.09
CA ALA A 157 -7.42 6.94 4.71
C ALA A 157 -7.62 8.34 5.30
N VAL A 158 -7.27 8.56 6.56
CA VAL A 158 -7.29 9.90 7.20
C VAL A 158 -6.39 10.86 6.43
N ARG A 159 -5.17 10.46 6.08
CA ARG A 159 -4.24 11.28 5.30
C ARG A 159 -4.83 11.67 3.95
N MET A 160 -5.40 10.71 3.21
CA MET A 160 -6.05 10.98 1.92
C MET A 160 -7.23 11.95 2.07
N ALA A 161 -8.05 11.79 3.11
CA ALA A 161 -9.18 12.68 3.37
C ALA A 161 -8.75 14.12 3.68
N ILE A 162 -7.71 14.32 4.49
CA ILE A 162 -7.17 15.65 4.79
C ILE A 162 -6.64 16.31 3.52
N VAL A 163 -5.86 15.56 2.73
CA VAL A 163 -5.33 16.06 1.46
C VAL A 163 -6.46 16.46 0.53
N SER A 164 -7.48 15.61 0.36
CA SER A 164 -8.63 15.90 -0.51
C SER A 164 -9.43 17.11 -0.05
N ALA A 165 -9.67 17.28 1.26
CA ALA A 165 -10.35 18.44 1.81
C ALA A 165 -9.59 19.75 1.53
N VAL A 166 -8.26 19.75 1.70
CA VAL A 166 -7.43 20.93 1.44
C VAL A 166 -7.37 21.25 -0.05
N PHE A 167 -7.23 20.23 -0.92
CA PHE A 167 -7.28 20.44 -2.37
C PHE A 167 -8.64 20.88 -2.85
N GLY A 168 -9.73 20.37 -2.27
CA GLY A 168 -11.07 20.84 -2.53
C GLY A 168 -11.22 22.32 -2.20
N ALA A 169 -10.76 22.72 -1.03
CA ALA A 169 -10.79 24.13 -0.63
C ALA A 169 -9.91 25.02 -1.54
N PHE A 170 -8.73 24.53 -1.96
CA PHE A 170 -7.87 25.22 -2.92
C PHE A 170 -8.59 25.47 -4.27
N TYR A 171 -9.37 24.48 -4.71
CA TYR A 171 -10.05 24.56 -6.01
C TYR A 171 -11.30 25.44 -5.97
N TYR A 172 -12.08 25.39 -4.87
CA TYR A 172 -13.35 26.08 -4.77
C TYR A 172 -13.25 27.53 -4.26
N PHE A 173 -12.23 27.86 -3.45
CA PHE A 173 -12.04 29.21 -2.95
C PHE A 173 -10.91 29.93 -3.69
N ALA A 174 -11.17 31.11 -4.23
CA ALA A 174 -10.12 31.94 -4.77
C ALA A 174 -9.12 32.36 -3.70
N ALA A 175 -7.91 32.76 -4.11
CA ALA A 175 -6.84 33.15 -3.18
C ALA A 175 -7.28 34.26 -2.21
N ASP A 176 -8.05 35.22 -2.73
CA ASP A 176 -8.51 36.41 -2.02
C ASP A 176 -9.96 36.31 -1.54
N ASP A 177 -10.54 35.11 -1.52
CA ASP A 177 -11.93 34.93 -1.11
C ASP A 177 -12.09 35.14 0.41
N PRO A 178 -12.92 36.10 0.85
CA PRO A 178 -13.15 36.37 2.25
C PRO A 178 -13.84 35.20 2.99
N GLU A 179 -14.51 34.30 2.25
CA GLU A 179 -15.12 33.09 2.82
C GLU A 179 -14.13 31.95 2.97
N LYS A 180 -12.89 32.10 2.50
CA LYS A 180 -11.86 31.08 2.63
C LYS A 180 -11.53 30.82 4.11
N PRO A 181 -11.79 29.62 4.63
CA PRO A 181 -11.57 29.34 6.05
C PRO A 181 -10.11 29.50 6.43
N SER A 182 -9.81 30.32 7.44
CA SER A 182 -8.48 30.40 8.00
C SER A 182 -8.14 29.08 8.70
N GLY A 183 -6.95 28.53 8.44
CA GLY A 183 -6.52 27.29 9.11
C GLY A 183 -7.18 26.02 8.55
N ILE A 184 -7.54 25.98 7.28
CA ILE A 184 -8.18 24.84 6.59
C ILE A 184 -7.54 23.49 6.95
N VAL A 185 -6.20 23.41 6.97
CA VAL A 185 -5.47 22.18 7.26
C VAL A 185 -5.73 21.71 8.69
N CYS A 186 -5.72 22.62 9.66
CA CYS A 186 -6.00 22.30 11.06
C CYS A 186 -7.46 21.85 11.24
N THR A 187 -8.39 22.55 10.62
CA THR A 187 -9.82 22.21 10.62
C THR A 187 -10.07 20.86 9.99
N ALA A 188 -9.51 20.59 8.80
CA ALA A 188 -9.64 19.31 8.10
C ALA A 188 -9.03 18.16 8.94
N THR A 189 -7.87 18.38 9.55
CA THR A 189 -7.21 17.40 10.41
C THR A 189 -8.07 17.09 11.64
N THR A 190 -8.55 18.12 12.32
CA THR A 190 -9.43 17.95 13.51
C THR A 190 -10.72 17.22 13.14
N TRP A 191 -11.34 17.57 12.01
CA TRP A 191 -12.56 16.90 11.54
C TRP A 191 -12.33 15.44 11.20
N ALA A 192 -11.23 15.11 10.50
CA ALA A 192 -10.89 13.75 10.14
C ALA A 192 -10.69 12.86 11.36
N PHE A 193 -10.05 13.37 12.43
CA PHE A 193 -9.80 12.60 13.65
C PHE A 193 -10.97 12.60 14.63
N THR A 194 -11.87 13.58 14.62
CA THR A 194 -12.96 13.66 15.60
C THR A 194 -14.29 13.20 15.02
N LYS A 195 -14.74 13.78 13.91
CA LYS A 195 -16.07 13.53 13.36
C LYS A 195 -16.12 12.41 12.33
N GLN A 196 -15.04 12.22 11.58
CA GLN A 196 -15.00 11.26 10.45
C GLN A 196 -14.15 10.02 10.73
N LEU A 197 -13.56 9.89 11.93
CA LEU A 197 -12.68 8.76 12.26
C LEU A 197 -13.37 7.41 12.03
N GLY A 198 -14.64 7.28 12.40
CA GLY A 198 -15.42 6.04 12.16
C GLY A 198 -15.55 5.69 10.67
N THR A 199 -15.80 6.69 9.83
CA THR A 199 -15.86 6.51 8.36
C THR A 199 -14.50 6.08 7.81
N HIS A 200 -13.42 6.70 8.28
CA HIS A 200 -12.05 6.33 7.86
C HIS A 200 -11.63 4.96 8.40
N ALA A 201 -12.09 4.57 9.59
CA ALA A 201 -11.83 3.25 10.15
C ALA A 201 -12.49 2.14 9.30
N ILE A 202 -13.74 2.34 8.84
CA ILE A 202 -14.42 1.41 7.94
C ILE A 202 -13.71 1.37 6.59
N SER A 203 -13.38 2.51 6.01
CA SER A 203 -12.63 2.58 4.75
C SER A 203 -11.27 1.89 4.85
N GLY A 204 -10.54 2.12 5.94
CA GLY A 204 -9.26 1.48 6.22
C GLY A 204 -9.39 -0.04 6.36
N MET A 205 -10.45 -0.53 7.00
CA MET A 205 -10.73 -1.97 7.10
C MET A 205 -10.95 -2.59 5.72
N VAL A 206 -11.75 -1.95 4.86
CA VAL A 206 -11.98 -2.43 3.49
C VAL A 206 -10.67 -2.47 2.71
N LEU A 207 -9.86 -1.42 2.77
CA LEU A 207 -8.56 -1.37 2.10
C LEU A 207 -7.59 -2.43 2.63
N ALA A 208 -7.54 -2.66 3.95
CA ALA A 208 -6.70 -3.70 4.55
C ALA A 208 -7.11 -5.11 4.08
N ILE A 209 -8.41 -5.40 4.01
CA ILE A 209 -8.93 -6.68 3.49
C ILE A 209 -8.53 -6.87 2.02
N ILE A 210 -8.70 -5.83 1.20
CA ILE A 210 -8.34 -5.89 -0.23
C ILE A 210 -6.85 -6.15 -0.40
N ASP A 211 -5.99 -5.49 0.37
CA ASP A 211 -4.53 -5.70 0.30
C ASP A 211 -4.15 -7.13 0.71
N GLN A 212 -4.76 -7.67 1.75
CA GLN A 212 -4.55 -9.07 2.16
C GLN A 212 -5.02 -10.05 1.09
N LEU A 213 -6.19 -9.83 0.48
CA LEU A 213 -6.68 -10.67 -0.61
C LEU A 213 -5.74 -10.62 -1.82
N LYS A 214 -5.17 -9.46 -2.15
CA LYS A 214 -4.16 -9.32 -3.20
C LYS A 214 -2.89 -10.11 -2.88
N ARG A 215 -2.41 -10.06 -1.63
CA ARG A 215 -1.25 -10.85 -1.18
C ARG A 215 -1.51 -12.34 -1.28
N MET A 216 -2.67 -12.79 -0.82
CA MET A 216 -3.07 -14.21 -0.92
C MET A 216 -3.20 -14.67 -2.38
N ALA A 217 -3.79 -13.85 -3.25
CA ALA A 217 -3.90 -14.15 -4.67
C ALA A 217 -2.53 -14.26 -5.36
N LYS A 218 -1.54 -13.50 -4.89
CA LYS A 218 -0.16 -13.56 -5.42
C LYS A 218 0.58 -14.84 -5.03
N SER A 219 0.30 -15.42 -3.87
CA SER A 219 1.08 -16.55 -3.33
C SER A 219 0.67 -17.93 -3.85
N ARG A 220 -0.52 -18.11 -4.44
CA ARG A 220 -1.15 -19.43 -4.70
C ARG A 220 -1.16 -19.94 -6.14
N SER A 221 -0.50 -19.33 -7.12
CA SER A 221 -0.65 -19.77 -8.51
C SER A 221 0.51 -20.63 -9.00
N GLN A 222 0.26 -21.93 -9.19
CA GLN A 222 1.09 -22.82 -10.02
C GLN A 222 0.28 -23.20 -11.28
N GLY A 223 0.89 -23.00 -12.46
CA GLY A 223 0.30 -23.34 -13.76
C GLY A 223 -0.36 -22.18 -14.52
N ILE A 224 -0.56 -22.37 -15.82
CA ILE A 224 -1.07 -21.34 -16.77
C ILE A 224 -2.50 -20.92 -16.42
N ILE A 225 -3.39 -21.85 -16.09
CA ILE A 225 -4.78 -21.57 -15.71
C ILE A 225 -4.81 -20.76 -14.40
N GLY A 226 -3.97 -21.13 -13.43
CA GLY A 226 -3.84 -20.39 -12.19
C GLY A 226 -3.34 -18.96 -12.40
N ALA A 227 -2.47 -18.73 -13.39
CA ALA A 227 -1.99 -17.40 -13.76
C ALA A 227 -3.12 -16.50 -14.32
N ILE A 228 -3.98 -17.05 -15.20
CA ILE A 228 -5.12 -16.32 -15.78
C ILE A 228 -6.14 -15.94 -14.69
N VAL A 229 -6.56 -16.91 -13.86
CA VAL A 229 -7.48 -16.66 -12.75
C VAL A 229 -6.92 -15.61 -11.80
N ARG A 230 -5.65 -15.70 -11.45
CA ARG A 230 -4.95 -14.70 -10.64
C ARG A 230 -5.00 -13.31 -11.28
N MET A 231 -4.76 -13.20 -12.58
CA MET A 231 -4.79 -11.90 -13.28
C MET A 231 -6.17 -11.26 -13.20
N VAL A 232 -7.24 -12.04 -13.42
CA VAL A 232 -8.62 -11.55 -13.31
C VAL A 232 -8.93 -11.11 -11.87
N VAL A 233 -8.61 -11.94 -10.87
CA VAL A 233 -8.84 -11.60 -9.46
C VAL A 233 -8.08 -10.34 -9.05
N LEU A 234 -6.83 -10.21 -9.44
CA LEU A 234 -6.03 -9.01 -9.14
C LEU A 234 -6.58 -7.76 -9.85
N CYS A 235 -7.11 -7.90 -11.06
CA CYS A 235 -7.76 -6.81 -11.78
C CYS A 235 -9.01 -6.32 -11.04
N VAL A 236 -9.91 -7.23 -10.65
CA VAL A 236 -11.12 -6.90 -9.89
C VAL A 236 -10.77 -6.26 -8.54
N LEU A 237 -9.86 -6.84 -7.78
CA LEU A 237 -9.40 -6.28 -6.51
C LEU A 237 -8.76 -4.90 -6.68
N SER A 238 -8.06 -4.66 -7.80
CA SER A 238 -7.50 -3.34 -8.09
C SER A 238 -8.59 -2.30 -8.39
N MET A 239 -9.67 -2.68 -9.09
CA MET A 239 -10.81 -1.81 -9.32
C MET A 239 -11.52 -1.44 -8.01
N ILE A 240 -11.76 -2.42 -7.13
CA ILE A 240 -12.39 -2.18 -5.83
C ILE A 240 -11.51 -1.29 -4.95
N GLU A 241 -10.19 -1.46 -4.98
CA GLU A 241 -9.25 -0.56 -4.27
C GLU A 241 -9.36 0.88 -4.76
N GLN A 242 -9.40 1.09 -6.08
CA GLN A 242 -9.58 2.40 -6.67
C GLN A 242 -10.89 3.05 -6.21
N LEU A 243 -11.99 2.29 -6.27
CA LEU A 243 -13.30 2.74 -5.80
C LEU A 243 -13.25 3.15 -4.32
N SER A 244 -12.60 2.33 -3.47
CA SER A 244 -12.46 2.64 -2.04
C SER A 244 -11.64 3.91 -1.79
N LYS A 245 -10.60 4.15 -2.58
CA LYS A 245 -9.81 5.39 -2.52
C LYS A 245 -10.64 6.60 -2.94
N PHE A 246 -11.41 6.49 -4.03
CA PHE A 246 -12.33 7.56 -4.45
C PHE A 246 -13.37 7.89 -3.39
N LEU A 247 -13.89 6.86 -2.71
CA LEU A 247 -14.83 7.04 -1.61
C LEU A 247 -14.20 7.87 -0.47
N VAL A 248 -12.96 7.57 -0.09
CA VAL A 248 -12.23 8.34 0.93
C VAL A 248 -12.04 9.80 0.50
N VAL A 249 -11.69 10.04 -0.76
CA VAL A 249 -11.57 11.38 -1.33
C VAL A 249 -12.92 12.11 -1.28
N MET A 250 -14.01 11.46 -1.66
CA MET A 250 -15.37 12.02 -1.59
C MET A 250 -15.77 12.35 -0.16
N THR A 251 -15.45 11.48 0.80
CA THR A 251 -15.69 11.75 2.22
C THR A 251 -14.93 12.98 2.70
N GLY A 252 -13.65 13.12 2.30
CA GLY A 252 -12.84 14.28 2.64
C GLY A 252 -13.36 15.59 2.03
N LEU A 253 -13.88 15.54 0.81
CA LEU A 253 -14.44 16.72 0.11
C LEU A 253 -15.81 17.14 0.66
N THR A 254 -16.68 16.18 0.97
CA THR A 254 -18.09 16.45 1.26
C THR A 254 -18.44 16.36 2.75
N GLY A 255 -17.61 15.73 3.55
CA GLY A 255 -17.89 15.48 4.97
C GLY A 255 -19.01 14.45 5.23
N LEU A 256 -19.47 13.74 4.21
CA LEU A 256 -20.57 12.79 4.30
C LEU A 256 -20.17 11.48 5.02
N SER A 257 -21.17 10.72 5.43
CA SER A 257 -20.97 9.38 5.98
C SER A 257 -20.38 8.42 4.93
N PHE A 258 -19.84 7.28 5.40
CA PHE A 258 -19.27 6.24 4.52
C PHE A 258 -20.27 5.80 3.43
N TRP A 259 -21.50 5.48 3.81
CA TRP A 259 -22.52 4.97 2.88
C TRP A 259 -23.00 6.02 1.89
N ASP A 260 -23.18 7.25 2.34
CA ASP A 260 -23.60 8.36 1.45
C ASP A 260 -22.50 8.71 0.45
N SER A 261 -21.24 8.71 0.92
CA SER A 261 -20.07 8.91 0.04
C SER A 261 -19.92 7.77 -0.96
N ALA A 262 -20.18 6.51 -0.55
CA ALA A 262 -20.15 5.34 -1.44
C ALA A 262 -21.21 5.45 -2.54
N THR A 263 -22.44 5.78 -2.17
CA THR A 263 -23.55 5.95 -3.12
C THR A 263 -23.25 7.06 -4.12
N ARG A 264 -22.78 8.22 -3.66
CA ARG A 264 -22.39 9.32 -4.54
C ARG A 264 -21.24 8.97 -5.46
N THR A 265 -20.20 8.31 -4.94
CA THR A 265 -19.07 7.85 -5.74
C THR A 265 -19.52 6.92 -6.87
N LEU A 266 -20.39 5.94 -6.56
CA LEU A 266 -20.92 5.01 -7.55
C LEU A 266 -21.78 5.74 -8.59
N THR A 267 -22.61 6.72 -8.19
CA THR A 267 -23.41 7.53 -9.11
C THR A 267 -22.53 8.31 -10.08
N ILE A 268 -21.54 9.05 -9.57
CA ILE A 268 -20.59 9.81 -10.39
C ILE A 268 -19.82 8.88 -11.34
N MET A 269 -19.34 7.76 -10.85
CA MET A 269 -18.64 6.80 -11.71
C MET A 269 -19.54 6.24 -12.80
N LYS A 270 -20.79 5.91 -12.48
CA LYS A 270 -21.76 5.43 -13.47
C LYS A 270 -21.99 6.47 -14.58
N GLU A 271 -22.18 7.73 -14.21
CA GLU A 271 -22.37 8.85 -15.16
C GLU A 271 -21.12 9.05 -16.02
N VAL A 272 -19.93 9.16 -15.41
CA VAL A 272 -18.67 9.37 -16.13
C VAL A 272 -18.33 8.18 -17.04
N PHE A 273 -18.57 6.93 -16.60
CA PHE A 273 -18.34 5.76 -17.46
C PHE A 273 -19.33 5.68 -18.61
N VAL A 274 -20.60 5.99 -18.39
CA VAL A 274 -21.62 5.96 -19.44
C VAL A 274 -21.33 7.05 -20.46
N ASP A 275 -21.10 8.28 -20.02
CA ASP A 275 -20.80 9.40 -20.90
C ASP A 275 -19.47 9.22 -21.65
N GLY A 276 -18.42 8.78 -20.96
CA GLY A 276 -17.13 8.48 -21.58
C GLY A 276 -17.20 7.34 -22.59
N TYR A 277 -18.00 6.30 -22.33
CA TYR A 277 -18.19 5.20 -23.26
C TYR A 277 -19.02 5.61 -24.48
N ILE A 278 -20.07 6.41 -24.31
CA ILE A 278 -20.90 6.93 -25.40
C ILE A 278 -20.08 7.88 -26.27
N THR A 279 -19.35 8.83 -25.65
CA THR A 279 -18.55 9.83 -26.40
C THR A 279 -17.39 9.19 -27.16
N SER A 280 -16.84 8.05 -26.71
CA SER A 280 -15.76 7.35 -27.42
C SER A 280 -16.27 6.52 -28.60
N LYS A 281 -17.59 6.32 -28.74
CA LYS A 281 -18.22 5.53 -29.81
C LYS A 281 -18.85 6.39 -30.90
N ILE A 282 -18.98 7.72 -30.72
CA ILE A 282 -19.40 8.69 -31.70
C ILE A 282 -18.18 9.37 -32.33
#